data_5eed02d6645ba6d880ff836c11b7d80b
#
_entry.id   5eed02d6645ba6d880ff836c11b7d80b
#
_cell.length_a   1.000
_cell.length_b   1.000
_cell.length_c   1.000
_cell.angle_alpha   90.00
_cell.angle_beta   90.00
_cell.angle_gamma   90.00
#
_symmetry.space_group_name_H-M   'P 1'
#
loop_
_entity.id
_entity.type
_entity.pdbx_description
1 polymer ?
#
loop_
_entity_poly.entity_id
_entity_poly.type
_entity_poly.pdbx_seq_one_letter_code
_entity_poly.pdbx_strand_id
1 'polypeptide(L)'
;QELGFDKGDLGVALSANAIAYGISKFLMGGVSDRSSARKFLPLGLVLSALVTLFLGTSAGVSSIVVMFITQFLIGWFQGMGWPPSGRVMTHWFSLKERGTKMSIWNVAHNVGGSLVGIMFSVGLVWFGSWQSATFIFPAVVALVVAVIAFILIRDTPQSCGLPPIEEYRNDYPKNYSAKSEEELTAKEIFFKYVLNNKILWYIAIANAFIYLVRYGVLDWAPTYLKDVKGYDSGAVGWIYSAYEIAAIPGTIICGIVSDYVFKGRRAITTMIY
;
A
#
# COMPACT_ATOMS: atom_id res chain seq x y z
N GLN A 1 2.95 21.30 -18.35
CA GLN A 1 3.10 22.41 -19.30
C GLN A 1 3.48 21.92 -20.70
N GLU A 2 4.37 20.92 -20.85
CA GLU A 2 4.73 20.35 -22.16
C GLU A 2 3.56 19.67 -22.88
N LEU A 3 2.56 19.18 -22.14
CA LEU A 3 1.39 18.48 -22.67
C LEU A 3 0.13 19.36 -22.79
N GLY A 4 0.21 20.65 -22.41
CA GLY A 4 -0.90 21.58 -22.47
C GLY A 4 -1.97 21.41 -21.38
N PHE A 5 -1.78 20.50 -20.41
CA PHE A 5 -2.69 20.30 -19.29
C PHE A 5 -2.41 21.28 -18.15
N ASP A 6 -3.44 21.74 -17.47
CA ASP A 6 -3.28 22.55 -16.27
C ASP A 6 -3.13 21.65 -15.01
N LYS A 7 -2.85 22.27 -13.85
CA LYS A 7 -2.70 21.55 -12.58
C LYS A 7 -4.00 20.93 -12.08
N GLY A 8 -5.14 21.55 -12.43
CA GLY A 8 -6.45 21.06 -12.10
C GLY A 8 -6.78 19.75 -12.84
N ASP A 9 -6.49 19.72 -14.15
CA ASP A 9 -6.65 18.52 -14.98
C ASP A 9 -5.85 17.34 -14.43
N LEU A 10 -4.59 17.56 -14.08
CA LEU A 10 -3.73 16.54 -13.48
C LEU A 10 -4.26 16.10 -12.11
N GLY A 11 -4.78 17.03 -11.31
CA GLY A 11 -5.40 16.71 -10.02
C GLY A 11 -6.62 15.81 -10.18
N VAL A 12 -7.45 16.03 -11.20
CA VAL A 12 -8.61 15.16 -11.52
C VAL A 12 -8.11 13.74 -11.90
N ALA A 13 -7.09 13.64 -12.73
CA ALA A 13 -6.52 12.33 -13.10
C ALA A 13 -5.96 11.57 -11.89
N LEU A 14 -5.23 12.26 -10.98
CA LEU A 14 -4.72 11.66 -9.74
C LEU A 14 -5.84 11.25 -8.79
N SER A 15 -6.93 12.02 -8.71
CA SER A 15 -8.11 11.67 -7.91
C SER A 15 -8.74 10.35 -8.35
N ALA A 16 -8.71 10.03 -9.66
CA ALA A 16 -9.19 8.76 -10.17
C ALA A 16 -8.42 7.57 -9.56
N ASN A 17 -7.10 7.70 -9.39
CA ASN A 17 -6.27 6.66 -8.74
C ASN A 17 -6.70 6.45 -7.28
N ALA A 18 -6.84 7.53 -6.51
CA ALA A 18 -7.21 7.44 -5.09
C ALA A 18 -8.60 6.82 -4.90
N ILE A 19 -9.59 7.23 -5.71
CA ILE A 19 -10.97 6.70 -5.66
C ILE A 19 -10.97 5.20 -6.04
N ALA A 20 -10.33 4.85 -7.15
CA ALA A 20 -10.24 3.47 -7.61
C ALA A 20 -9.54 2.57 -6.60
N TYR A 21 -8.44 3.03 -6.00
CA TYR A 21 -7.71 2.32 -4.96
C TYR A 21 -8.57 2.05 -3.72
N GLY A 22 -9.31 3.06 -3.25
CA GLY A 22 -10.19 2.93 -2.09
C GLY A 22 -11.30 1.90 -2.33
N ILE A 23 -12.00 1.99 -3.46
CA ILE A 23 -13.07 1.06 -3.84
C ILE A 23 -12.51 -0.36 -4.05
N SER A 24 -11.42 -0.47 -4.80
CA SER A 24 -10.79 -1.76 -5.10
C SER A 24 -10.31 -2.45 -3.84
N LYS A 25 -9.58 -1.77 -2.96
CA LYS A 25 -9.07 -2.32 -1.71
C LYS A 25 -10.17 -2.94 -0.85
N PHE A 26 -11.35 -2.30 -0.85
CA PHE A 26 -12.52 -2.80 -0.15
C PHE A 26 -13.09 -4.07 -0.81
N LEU A 27 -13.33 -4.03 -2.12
CA LEU A 27 -13.90 -5.16 -2.86
C LEU A 27 -12.93 -6.35 -2.95
N MET A 28 -11.65 -6.07 -3.16
CA MET A 28 -10.60 -7.07 -3.28
C MET A 28 -10.30 -7.78 -1.97
N GLY A 29 -10.75 -7.26 -0.82
CA GLY A 29 -10.72 -7.98 0.46
C GLY A 29 -11.43 -9.33 0.36
N GLY A 30 -12.70 -9.32 -0.04
CA GLY A 30 -13.49 -10.55 -0.18
C GLY A 30 -13.01 -11.50 -1.28
N VAL A 31 -12.43 -10.96 -2.37
CA VAL A 31 -11.83 -11.78 -3.44
C VAL A 31 -10.51 -12.40 -2.96
N SER A 32 -9.69 -11.62 -2.25
CA SER A 32 -8.42 -12.08 -1.69
C SER A 32 -8.61 -13.23 -0.70
N ASP A 33 -9.63 -13.18 0.14
CA ASP A 33 -9.90 -14.22 1.15
C ASP A 33 -10.15 -15.60 0.52
N ARG A 34 -10.65 -15.63 -0.72
CA ARG A 34 -10.92 -16.83 -1.50
C ARG A 34 -9.83 -17.17 -2.53
N SER A 35 -8.76 -16.38 -2.59
CA SER A 35 -7.68 -16.50 -3.56
C SER A 35 -6.36 -16.85 -2.88
N SER A 36 -5.41 -17.43 -3.63
CA SER A 36 -4.04 -17.58 -3.15
C SER A 36 -3.33 -16.22 -3.14
N ALA A 37 -2.82 -15.79 -1.99
CA ALA A 37 -2.06 -14.55 -1.84
C ALA A 37 -0.80 -14.57 -2.71
N ARG A 38 -0.17 -15.74 -2.85
CA ARG A 38 0.98 -15.99 -3.71
C ARG A 38 0.73 -15.61 -5.17
N LYS A 39 -0.49 -15.78 -5.66
CA LYS A 39 -0.87 -15.46 -7.05
C LYS A 39 -1.50 -14.08 -7.15
N PHE A 40 -2.39 -13.76 -6.22
CA PHE A 40 -3.22 -12.56 -6.28
C PHE A 40 -2.43 -11.27 -6.14
N LEU A 41 -1.48 -11.20 -5.19
CA LEU A 41 -0.65 -10.02 -4.96
C LEU A 41 0.27 -9.72 -6.16
N PRO A 42 1.08 -10.69 -6.68
CA PRO A 42 1.90 -10.44 -7.85
C PRO A 42 1.07 -10.13 -9.11
N LEU A 43 -0.11 -10.72 -9.27
CA LEU A 43 -1.00 -10.39 -10.39
C LEU A 43 -1.41 -8.92 -10.39
N GLY A 44 -1.83 -8.39 -9.23
CA GLY A 44 -2.16 -6.97 -9.08
C GLY A 44 -0.97 -6.06 -9.41
N LEU A 45 0.23 -6.46 -8.97
CA LEU A 45 1.46 -5.73 -9.25
C LEU A 45 1.82 -5.75 -10.74
N VAL A 46 1.71 -6.90 -11.41
CA VAL A 46 1.95 -7.03 -12.87
C VAL A 46 0.96 -6.17 -13.65
N LEU A 47 -0.34 -6.26 -13.35
CA LEU A 47 -1.36 -5.49 -14.06
C LEU A 47 -1.16 -3.98 -13.87
N SER A 48 -0.86 -3.52 -12.65
CA SER A 48 -0.57 -2.11 -12.41
C SER A 48 0.70 -1.66 -13.14
N ALA A 49 1.76 -2.48 -13.15
CA ALA A 49 3.00 -2.17 -13.85
C ALA A 49 2.81 -2.09 -15.38
N LEU A 50 2.01 -2.97 -15.99
CA LEU A 50 1.71 -2.91 -17.41
C LEU A 50 0.95 -1.64 -17.81
N VAL A 51 -0.04 -1.23 -16.99
CA VAL A 51 -0.75 0.03 -17.23
C VAL A 51 0.18 1.24 -17.01
N THR A 52 1.09 1.17 -16.04
CA THR A 52 2.11 2.22 -15.82
C THR A 52 3.09 2.31 -16.98
N LEU A 53 3.50 1.18 -17.56
CA LEU A 53 4.31 1.17 -18.78
C LEU A 53 3.60 1.86 -19.95
N PHE A 54 2.33 1.56 -20.15
CA PHE A 54 1.51 2.23 -21.18
C PHE A 54 1.42 3.74 -20.92
N LEU A 55 1.23 4.17 -19.68
CA LEU A 55 1.20 5.58 -19.31
C LEU A 55 2.54 6.30 -19.60
N GLY A 56 3.65 5.57 -19.57
CA GLY A 56 4.98 6.09 -19.95
C GLY A 56 5.18 6.31 -21.47
N THR A 57 4.22 5.90 -22.30
CA THR A 57 4.27 6.13 -23.76
C THR A 57 3.64 7.47 -24.14
N SER A 58 3.93 7.97 -25.33
CA SER A 58 3.30 9.17 -25.88
C SER A 58 1.77 9.01 -26.00
N ALA A 59 1.28 7.79 -26.29
CA ALA A 59 -0.14 7.48 -26.34
C ALA A 59 -0.81 7.58 -24.94
N GLY A 60 -0.12 7.11 -23.90
CA GLY A 60 -0.62 7.14 -22.51
C GLY A 60 -0.83 8.55 -21.97
N VAL A 61 -0.02 9.51 -22.37
CA VAL A 61 -0.10 10.91 -21.95
C VAL A 61 -0.75 11.84 -22.97
N SER A 62 -1.33 11.30 -24.04
CA SER A 62 -1.89 12.05 -25.17
C SER A 62 -3.17 12.85 -24.83
N SER A 63 -3.93 12.39 -23.84
CA SER A 63 -5.22 12.96 -23.46
C SER A 63 -5.48 12.82 -21.97
N ILE A 64 -6.13 13.82 -21.39
CA ILE A 64 -6.56 13.78 -19.97
C ILE A 64 -7.50 12.60 -19.70
N VAL A 65 -8.34 12.22 -20.66
CA VAL A 65 -9.25 11.07 -20.53
C VAL A 65 -8.46 9.76 -20.46
N VAL A 66 -7.44 9.61 -21.30
CA VAL A 66 -6.55 8.44 -21.26
C VAL A 66 -5.79 8.39 -19.94
N MET A 67 -5.28 9.53 -19.46
CA MET A 67 -4.62 9.61 -18.16
C MET A 67 -5.58 9.27 -17.01
N PHE A 68 -6.79 9.76 -17.04
CA PHE A 68 -7.81 9.44 -16.04
C PHE A 68 -8.10 7.93 -16.00
N ILE A 69 -8.34 7.30 -17.14
CA ILE A 69 -8.63 5.87 -17.24
C ILE A 69 -7.43 5.03 -16.77
N THR A 70 -6.22 5.38 -17.19
CA THR A 70 -5.01 4.66 -16.80
C THR A 70 -4.72 4.80 -15.31
N GLN A 71 -4.87 5.99 -14.74
CA GLN A 71 -4.74 6.22 -13.30
C GLN A 71 -5.81 5.44 -12.51
N PHE A 72 -7.05 5.41 -13.01
CA PHE A 72 -8.09 4.59 -12.41
C PHE A 72 -7.71 3.10 -12.39
N LEU A 73 -7.22 2.56 -13.52
CA LEU A 73 -6.79 1.16 -13.60
C LEU A 73 -5.60 0.86 -12.70
N ILE A 74 -4.61 1.76 -12.63
CA ILE A 74 -3.46 1.63 -11.73
C ILE A 74 -3.96 1.54 -10.28
N GLY A 75 -4.80 2.47 -9.84
CA GLY A 75 -5.38 2.45 -8.50
C GLY A 75 -6.18 1.18 -8.22
N TRP A 76 -6.96 0.73 -9.20
CA TRP A 76 -7.74 -0.50 -9.09
C TRP A 76 -6.85 -1.72 -8.84
N PHE A 77 -5.80 -1.92 -9.61
CA PHE A 77 -4.90 -3.06 -9.46
C PHE A 77 -4.00 -2.96 -8.22
N GLN A 78 -3.61 -1.75 -7.82
CA GLN A 78 -2.87 -1.54 -6.57
C GLN A 78 -3.70 -1.90 -5.33
N GLY A 79 -5.03 -1.76 -5.39
CA GLY A 79 -5.94 -2.19 -4.32
C GLY A 79 -5.87 -3.69 -4.00
N MET A 80 -5.34 -4.51 -4.92
CA MET A 80 -5.12 -5.96 -4.73
C MET A 80 -3.95 -6.29 -3.77
N GLY A 81 -3.13 -5.32 -3.36
CA GLY A 81 -1.92 -5.58 -2.57
C GLY A 81 -2.17 -5.77 -1.08
N TRP A 82 -2.95 -4.90 -0.45
CA TRP A 82 -3.14 -4.88 1.00
C TRP A 82 -3.88 -6.09 1.59
N PRO A 83 -5.04 -6.51 1.05
CA PRO A 83 -5.79 -7.62 1.63
C PRO A 83 -4.99 -8.92 1.72
N PRO A 84 -4.34 -9.41 0.66
CA PRO A 84 -3.57 -10.65 0.75
C PRO A 84 -2.35 -10.51 1.66
N SER A 85 -1.71 -9.34 1.71
CA SER A 85 -0.59 -9.09 2.62
C SER A 85 -1.01 -9.18 4.08
N GLY A 86 -2.13 -8.55 4.45
CA GLY A 86 -2.69 -8.63 5.80
C GLY A 86 -3.01 -10.07 6.19
N ARG A 87 -3.61 -10.86 5.28
CA ARG A 87 -3.92 -12.27 5.50
C ARG A 87 -2.66 -13.10 5.73
N VAL A 88 -1.64 -12.96 4.90
CA VAL A 88 -0.35 -13.65 5.09
C VAL A 88 0.24 -13.31 6.46
N MET A 89 0.25 -12.04 6.85
CA MET A 89 0.75 -11.61 8.16
C MET A 89 -0.01 -12.24 9.33
N THR A 90 -1.32 -12.43 9.20
CA THR A 90 -2.13 -13.04 10.27
C THR A 90 -1.89 -14.54 10.40
N HIS A 91 -1.59 -15.24 9.30
CA HIS A 91 -1.32 -16.69 9.34
C HIS A 91 0.13 -17.04 9.72
N TRP A 92 1.09 -16.14 9.48
CA TRP A 92 2.51 -16.42 9.75
C TRP A 92 3.00 -15.90 11.09
N PHE A 93 2.27 -14.99 11.76
CA PHE A 93 2.71 -14.38 13.03
C PHE A 93 1.66 -14.48 14.12
N SER A 94 2.10 -14.89 15.32
CA SER A 94 1.24 -15.04 16.49
C SER A 94 0.72 -13.70 17.00
N LEU A 95 -0.33 -13.72 17.82
CA LEU A 95 -0.96 -12.50 18.36
C LEU A 95 0.01 -11.65 19.18
N LYS A 96 0.94 -12.27 19.91
CA LYS A 96 1.90 -11.59 20.80
C LYS A 96 2.97 -10.81 20.05
N GLU A 97 3.36 -11.24 18.86
CA GLU A 97 4.42 -10.61 18.06
C GLU A 97 3.89 -9.83 16.85
N ARG A 98 2.60 -9.96 16.55
CA ARG A 98 1.99 -9.43 15.33
C ARG A 98 2.13 -7.90 15.19
N GLY A 99 2.08 -7.15 16.29
CA GLY A 99 2.25 -5.70 16.26
C GLY A 99 3.61 -5.27 15.74
N THR A 100 4.68 -5.80 16.34
CA THR A 100 6.06 -5.52 15.90
C THR A 100 6.30 -6.00 14.47
N LYS A 101 5.84 -7.21 14.12
CA LYS A 101 5.99 -7.73 12.75
C LYS A 101 5.24 -6.91 11.71
N MET A 102 4.01 -6.48 12.02
CA MET A 102 3.23 -5.58 11.17
C MET A 102 3.89 -4.21 11.01
N SER A 103 4.52 -3.67 12.05
CA SER A 103 5.25 -2.40 11.97
C SER A 103 6.49 -2.52 11.09
N ILE A 104 7.26 -3.60 11.24
CA ILE A 104 8.42 -3.86 10.36
C ILE A 104 7.95 -4.03 8.91
N TRP A 105 6.88 -4.79 8.68
CA TRP A 105 6.31 -4.92 7.33
C TRP A 105 5.83 -3.58 6.77
N ASN A 106 5.23 -2.71 7.59
CA ASN A 106 4.75 -1.40 7.16
C ASN A 106 5.89 -0.45 6.73
N VAL A 107 7.13 -0.67 7.21
CA VAL A 107 8.32 0.05 6.74
C VAL A 107 8.52 -0.11 5.22
N ALA A 108 8.07 -1.22 4.64
CA ALA A 108 8.13 -1.43 3.19
C ALA A 108 7.39 -0.31 2.42
N HIS A 109 6.35 0.30 3.01
CA HIS A 109 5.65 1.44 2.42
C HIS A 109 6.56 2.67 2.30
N ASN A 110 7.29 2.98 3.36
CA ASN A 110 8.22 4.12 3.39
C ASN A 110 9.46 3.86 2.52
N VAL A 111 9.97 2.62 2.51
CA VAL A 111 11.06 2.20 1.61
C VAL A 111 10.61 2.34 0.16
N GLY A 112 9.41 1.86 -0.18
CA GLY A 112 8.84 2.01 -1.52
C GLY A 112 8.68 3.48 -1.92
N GLY A 113 8.13 4.31 -1.04
CA GLY A 113 7.98 5.75 -1.27
C GLY A 113 9.32 6.45 -1.51
N SER A 114 10.33 6.16 -0.68
CA SER A 114 11.68 6.73 -0.85
C SER A 114 12.35 6.27 -2.15
N LEU A 115 12.18 5.00 -2.53
CA LEU A 115 12.72 4.46 -3.78
C LEU A 115 12.13 5.17 -5.01
N VAL A 116 10.85 5.52 -4.99
CA VAL A 116 10.22 6.25 -6.12
C VAL A 116 10.93 7.59 -6.36
N GLY A 117 11.21 8.38 -5.32
CA GLY A 117 11.93 9.65 -5.45
C GLY A 117 13.36 9.46 -5.97
N ILE A 118 14.09 8.47 -5.43
CA ILE A 118 15.44 8.11 -5.89
C ILE A 118 15.41 7.66 -7.36
N MET A 119 14.51 6.75 -7.72
CA MET A 119 14.38 6.23 -9.08
C MET A 119 14.03 7.33 -10.07
N PHE A 120 13.19 8.29 -9.68
CA PHE A 120 12.91 9.45 -10.51
C PHE A 120 14.17 10.28 -10.76
N SER A 121 14.92 10.63 -9.71
CA SER A 121 16.13 11.46 -9.81
C SER A 121 17.23 10.76 -10.63
N VAL A 122 17.46 9.48 -10.37
CA VAL A 122 18.44 8.67 -11.12
C VAL A 122 17.97 8.44 -12.55
N GLY A 123 16.68 8.15 -12.74
CA GLY A 123 16.09 7.92 -14.05
C GLY A 123 16.17 9.15 -14.97
N LEU A 124 16.03 10.37 -14.42
CA LEU A 124 16.23 11.59 -15.19
C LEU A 124 17.66 11.69 -15.76
N VAL A 125 18.65 11.31 -14.94
CA VAL A 125 20.05 11.31 -15.37
C VAL A 125 20.33 10.25 -16.44
N TRP A 126 19.76 9.04 -16.28
CA TRP A 126 20.03 7.91 -17.18
C TRP A 126 19.28 7.98 -18.50
N PHE A 127 18.03 8.38 -18.47
CA PHE A 127 17.13 8.32 -19.63
C PHE A 127 16.88 9.67 -20.28
N GLY A 128 17.18 10.78 -19.61
CA GLY A 128 16.98 12.13 -20.13
C GLY A 128 15.51 12.52 -20.36
N SER A 129 14.55 11.64 -20.01
CA SER A 129 13.12 11.89 -20.19
C SER A 129 12.37 11.65 -18.88
N TRP A 130 11.48 12.56 -18.56
CA TRP A 130 10.65 12.45 -17.34
C TRP A 130 9.66 11.29 -17.42
N GLN A 131 9.13 10.96 -18.61
CA GLN A 131 8.22 9.84 -18.81
C GLN A 131 8.91 8.51 -18.47
N SER A 132 10.12 8.31 -18.99
CA SER A 132 10.90 7.10 -18.69
C SER A 132 11.27 7.02 -17.22
N ALA A 133 11.67 8.13 -16.62
CA ALA A 133 12.05 8.19 -15.20
C ALA A 133 10.86 7.93 -14.25
N THR A 134 9.67 8.46 -14.59
CA THR A 134 8.49 8.38 -13.72
C THR A 134 7.69 7.10 -13.91
N PHE A 135 7.59 6.58 -15.14
CA PHE A 135 6.69 5.47 -15.45
C PHE A 135 7.42 4.20 -15.89
N ILE A 136 8.31 4.28 -16.88
CA ILE A 136 8.89 3.08 -17.48
C ILE A 136 9.85 2.40 -16.50
N PHE A 137 10.78 3.11 -15.93
CA PHE A 137 11.77 2.56 -15.02
C PHE A 137 11.16 1.93 -13.77
N PRO A 138 10.28 2.61 -13.00
CA PRO A 138 9.60 1.99 -11.87
C PRO A 138 8.72 0.80 -12.25
N ALA A 139 8.06 0.82 -13.40
CA ALA A 139 7.23 -0.29 -13.84
C ALA A 139 8.04 -1.55 -14.17
N VAL A 140 9.21 -1.40 -14.80
CA VAL A 140 10.11 -2.54 -15.04
C VAL A 140 10.60 -3.14 -13.72
N VAL A 141 10.99 -2.31 -12.76
CA VAL A 141 11.37 -2.77 -11.42
C VAL A 141 10.20 -3.49 -10.74
N ALA A 142 8.98 -2.96 -10.85
CA ALA A 142 7.78 -3.60 -10.29
C ALA A 142 7.50 -4.98 -10.90
N LEU A 143 7.73 -5.17 -12.22
CA LEU A 143 7.62 -6.48 -12.86
C LEU A 143 8.64 -7.49 -12.30
N VAL A 144 9.88 -7.07 -12.11
CA VAL A 144 10.91 -7.93 -11.49
C VAL A 144 10.51 -8.29 -10.06
N VAL A 145 10.05 -7.32 -9.27
CA VAL A 145 9.57 -7.55 -7.91
C VAL A 145 8.36 -8.48 -7.88
N ALA A 146 7.46 -8.39 -8.86
CA ALA A 146 6.31 -9.29 -8.97
C ALA A 146 6.74 -10.76 -9.16
N VAL A 147 7.76 -11.01 -9.98
CA VAL A 147 8.33 -12.36 -10.16
C VAL A 147 8.94 -12.86 -8.84
N ILE A 148 9.74 -12.03 -8.17
CA ILE A 148 10.33 -12.36 -6.87
C ILE A 148 9.23 -12.67 -5.84
N ALA A 149 8.20 -11.83 -5.77
CA ALA A 149 7.07 -12.03 -4.88
C ALA A 149 6.34 -13.35 -5.14
N PHE A 150 6.09 -13.69 -6.42
CA PHE A 150 5.47 -14.97 -6.80
C PHE A 150 6.30 -16.18 -6.35
N ILE A 151 7.63 -16.08 -6.41
CA ILE A 151 8.53 -17.16 -6.01
C ILE A 151 8.59 -17.29 -4.48
N LEU A 152 8.66 -16.17 -3.75
CA LEU A 152 8.93 -16.17 -2.31
C LEU A 152 7.68 -16.24 -1.44
N ILE A 153 6.56 -15.64 -1.83
CA ILE A 153 5.36 -15.59 -0.99
C ILE A 153 4.73 -16.98 -0.85
N ARG A 154 4.31 -17.30 0.38
CA ARG A 154 3.51 -18.48 0.71
C ARG A 154 2.27 -18.03 1.48
N ASP A 155 1.14 -18.65 1.20
CA ASP A 155 -0.16 -18.23 1.74
C ASP A 155 -0.24 -18.45 3.25
N THR A 156 0.08 -19.66 3.69
CA THR A 156 -0.02 -20.08 5.09
C THR A 156 1.10 -21.07 5.43
N PRO A 157 1.45 -21.27 6.71
CA PRO A 157 2.37 -22.32 7.13
C PRO A 157 1.93 -23.72 6.64
N GLN A 158 0.63 -24.00 6.69
CA GLN A 158 0.07 -25.29 6.25
C GLN A 158 0.31 -25.54 4.76
N SER A 159 0.34 -24.48 3.94
CA SER A 159 0.68 -24.60 2.51
C SER A 159 2.12 -25.07 2.26
N CYS A 160 2.96 -25.04 3.30
CA CYS A 160 4.34 -25.50 3.31
C CYS A 160 4.55 -26.79 4.13
N GLY A 161 3.47 -27.44 4.59
CA GLY A 161 3.55 -28.63 5.43
C GLY A 161 3.93 -28.35 6.89
N LEU A 162 3.78 -27.09 7.34
CA LEU A 162 4.07 -26.67 8.72
C LEU A 162 2.76 -26.58 9.52
N PRO A 163 2.79 -26.76 10.86
CA PRO A 163 1.61 -26.56 11.69
C PRO A 163 1.14 -25.10 11.68
N PRO A 164 -0.15 -24.84 12.04
CA PRO A 164 -0.65 -23.49 12.24
C PRO A 164 0.21 -22.72 13.25
N ILE A 165 0.32 -21.39 13.10
CA ILE A 165 1.15 -20.57 13.99
C ILE A 165 0.63 -20.58 15.43
N GLU A 166 -0.67 -20.71 15.63
CA GLU A 166 -1.33 -20.80 16.92
C GLU A 166 -0.89 -22.06 17.67
N GLU A 167 -0.80 -23.19 16.99
CA GLU A 167 -0.32 -24.46 17.53
C GLU A 167 1.18 -24.39 17.81
N TYR A 168 1.99 -23.93 16.86
CA TYR A 168 3.43 -23.83 16.99
C TYR A 168 3.87 -22.92 18.14
N ARG A 169 3.17 -21.79 18.36
CA ARG A 169 3.47 -20.82 19.42
C ARG A 169 2.68 -21.01 20.70
N ASN A 170 1.69 -21.93 20.72
CA ASN A 170 0.73 -22.11 21.80
C ASN A 170 0.09 -20.76 22.19
N ASP A 171 -0.39 -20.00 21.20
CA ASP A 171 -0.92 -18.65 21.34
C ASP A 171 -2.28 -18.53 20.64
N TYR A 172 -3.30 -19.07 21.32
CA TYR A 172 -4.67 -19.07 20.81
C TYR A 172 -5.42 -17.78 21.20
N PRO A 173 -6.32 -17.28 20.34
CA PRO A 173 -7.25 -16.22 20.73
C PRO A 173 -8.08 -16.62 21.95
N LYS A 174 -8.41 -15.65 22.82
CA LYS A 174 -9.18 -15.90 24.07
C LYS A 174 -10.51 -16.64 23.85
N ASN A 175 -11.12 -16.51 22.67
CA ASN A 175 -12.38 -17.12 22.30
C ASN A 175 -12.18 -18.14 21.16
N TYR A 176 -11.02 -18.76 21.07
CA TYR A 176 -10.78 -19.77 20.05
C TYR A 176 -11.68 -20.99 20.29
N SER A 177 -12.51 -21.31 19.32
CA SER A 177 -13.30 -22.53 19.25
C SER A 177 -13.03 -23.17 17.90
N ALA A 178 -12.53 -24.39 17.89
CA ALA A 178 -12.31 -25.15 16.66
C ALA A 178 -13.58 -25.35 15.81
N LYS A 179 -14.75 -25.15 16.41
CA LYS A 179 -16.07 -25.18 15.73
C LYS A 179 -16.49 -23.84 15.14
N SER A 180 -15.76 -22.74 15.36
CA SER A 180 -16.14 -21.41 14.87
C SER A 180 -15.59 -21.08 13.48
N GLU A 181 -14.91 -22.00 12.83
CA GLU A 181 -14.57 -21.94 11.41
C GLU A 181 -15.74 -22.39 10.51
N GLU A 182 -16.99 -22.12 10.92
CA GLU A 182 -18.10 -22.14 9.98
C GLU A 182 -17.78 -21.12 8.87
N GLU A 183 -17.82 -21.57 7.63
CA GLU A 183 -17.61 -20.73 6.45
C GLU A 183 -18.71 -19.68 6.36
N LEU A 184 -18.49 -18.56 7.02
CA LEU A 184 -19.36 -17.39 6.93
C LEU A 184 -19.40 -16.90 5.49
N THR A 185 -20.58 -16.59 4.99
CA THR A 185 -20.71 -15.98 3.67
C THR A 185 -20.11 -14.56 3.68
N ALA A 186 -19.55 -14.13 2.54
CA ALA A 186 -19.01 -12.77 2.41
C ALA A 186 -20.04 -11.68 2.79
N LYS A 187 -21.34 -11.95 2.53
CA LYS A 187 -22.45 -11.06 2.89
C LYS A 187 -22.62 -10.98 4.42
N GLU A 188 -22.57 -12.10 5.12
CA GLU A 188 -22.67 -12.12 6.60
C GLU A 188 -21.48 -11.43 7.25
N ILE A 189 -20.26 -11.69 6.77
CA ILE A 189 -19.04 -10.99 7.26
C ILE A 189 -19.22 -9.50 7.07
N PHE A 190 -19.63 -9.06 5.90
CA PHE A 190 -19.76 -7.65 5.57
C PHE A 190 -20.83 -6.94 6.40
N PHE A 191 -22.05 -7.44 6.42
CA PHE A 191 -23.15 -6.77 7.12
C PHE A 191 -23.07 -6.93 8.64
N LYS A 192 -22.74 -8.12 9.16
CA LYS A 192 -22.78 -8.40 10.59
C LYS A 192 -21.52 -7.98 11.32
N TYR A 193 -20.34 -8.22 10.74
CA TYR A 193 -19.07 -8.02 11.44
C TYR A 193 -18.34 -6.74 11.02
N VAL A 194 -18.56 -6.24 9.81
CA VAL A 194 -17.91 -5.00 9.34
C VAL A 194 -18.84 -3.79 9.53
N LEU A 195 -19.98 -3.73 8.84
CA LEU A 195 -20.86 -2.54 8.88
C LEU A 195 -21.50 -2.30 10.25
N ASN A 196 -21.82 -3.34 10.98
CA ASN A 196 -22.46 -3.22 12.29
C ASN A 196 -21.46 -3.02 13.45
N ASN A 197 -20.16 -2.99 13.17
CA ASN A 197 -19.13 -2.81 14.18
C ASN A 197 -18.78 -1.34 14.37
N LYS A 198 -19.27 -0.74 15.44
CA LYS A 198 -19.03 0.69 15.78
C LYS A 198 -17.55 1.02 15.93
N ILE A 199 -16.73 0.09 16.45
CA ILE A 199 -15.28 0.31 16.63
C ILE A 199 -14.59 0.47 15.27
N LEU A 200 -14.99 -0.34 14.28
CA LEU A 200 -14.44 -0.20 12.91
C LEU A 200 -14.77 1.17 12.30
N TRP A 201 -15.96 1.71 12.55
CA TRP A 201 -16.32 3.05 12.08
C TRP A 201 -15.49 4.15 12.75
N TYR A 202 -15.24 4.07 14.06
CA TYR A 202 -14.34 5.04 14.73
C TYR A 202 -12.92 4.97 14.14
N ILE A 203 -12.39 3.78 13.93
CA ILE A 203 -11.07 3.59 13.31
C ILE A 203 -11.07 4.13 11.88
N ALA A 204 -12.11 3.87 11.08
CA ALA A 204 -12.21 4.33 9.71
C ALA A 204 -12.24 5.86 9.61
N ILE A 205 -13.02 6.52 10.48
CA ILE A 205 -13.11 7.98 10.54
C ILE A 205 -11.75 8.59 10.97
N ALA A 206 -11.13 8.04 12.02
CA ALA A 206 -9.81 8.50 12.45
C ALA A 206 -8.76 8.36 11.33
N ASN A 207 -8.75 7.22 10.64
CA ASN A 207 -7.86 7.02 9.49
C ASN A 207 -8.13 8.01 8.35
N ALA A 208 -9.40 8.36 8.08
CA ALA A 208 -9.72 9.33 7.04
C ALA A 208 -9.03 10.69 7.30
N PHE A 209 -9.05 11.18 8.55
CA PHE A 209 -8.36 12.43 8.91
C PHE A 209 -6.83 12.30 8.86
N ILE A 210 -6.27 11.18 9.33
CA ILE A 210 -4.82 10.93 9.27
C ILE A 210 -4.35 10.92 7.81
N TYR A 211 -5.06 10.21 6.94
CA TYR A 211 -4.70 10.12 5.53
C TYR A 211 -4.94 11.43 4.77
N LEU A 212 -5.95 12.22 5.15
CA LEU A 212 -6.16 13.56 4.58
C LEU A 212 -4.91 14.43 4.76
N VAL A 213 -4.37 14.46 5.98
CA VAL A 213 -3.13 15.22 6.27
C VAL A 213 -1.93 14.61 5.55
N ARG A 214 -1.75 13.29 5.65
CA ARG A 214 -0.60 12.60 5.05
C ARG A 214 -0.52 12.80 3.54
N TYR A 215 -1.59 12.51 2.82
CA TYR A 215 -1.61 12.64 1.35
C TYR A 215 -1.63 14.09 0.91
N GLY A 216 -2.29 14.98 1.66
CA GLY A 216 -2.23 16.41 1.38
C GLY A 216 -0.79 16.94 1.38
N VAL A 217 0.03 16.48 2.33
CA VAL A 217 1.46 16.84 2.35
C VAL A 217 2.22 16.14 1.22
N LEU A 218 2.08 14.82 1.08
CA LEU A 218 2.86 14.04 0.11
C LEU A 218 2.59 14.45 -1.34
N ASP A 219 1.34 14.69 -1.70
CA ASP A 219 0.95 15.00 -3.08
C ASP A 219 1.32 16.43 -3.47
N TRP A 220 1.29 17.38 -2.52
CA TRP A 220 1.50 18.80 -2.82
C TRP A 220 2.87 19.31 -2.44
N ALA A 221 3.63 18.64 -1.55
CA ALA A 221 4.97 19.08 -1.15
C ALA A 221 5.94 19.19 -2.33
N PRO A 222 5.99 18.26 -3.31
CA PRO A 222 6.87 18.40 -4.47
C PRO A 222 6.56 19.66 -5.28
N THR A 223 5.28 19.94 -5.51
CA THR A 223 4.84 21.14 -6.23
C THR A 223 5.20 22.42 -5.48
N TYR A 224 4.98 22.45 -4.17
CA TYR A 224 5.35 23.58 -3.31
C TYR A 224 6.86 23.82 -3.31
N LEU A 225 7.66 22.78 -3.17
CA LEU A 225 9.11 22.88 -3.17
C LEU A 225 9.65 23.44 -4.49
N LYS A 226 9.08 22.99 -5.61
CA LYS A 226 9.48 23.44 -6.95
C LYS A 226 9.01 24.86 -7.23
N ASP A 227 7.72 25.14 -7.07
CA ASP A 227 7.10 26.37 -7.55
C ASP A 227 7.28 27.55 -6.58
N VAL A 228 7.30 27.30 -5.27
CA VAL A 228 7.39 28.34 -4.24
C VAL A 228 8.82 28.48 -3.70
N LYS A 229 9.52 27.36 -3.50
CA LYS A 229 10.88 27.36 -2.97
C LYS A 229 11.98 27.35 -4.04
N GLY A 230 11.65 27.10 -5.31
CA GLY A 230 12.58 27.17 -6.43
C GLY A 230 13.57 26.01 -6.52
N TYR A 231 13.32 24.88 -5.82
CA TYR A 231 14.19 23.70 -5.94
C TYR A 231 14.06 23.05 -7.32
N ASP A 232 15.17 22.51 -7.83
CA ASP A 232 15.15 21.72 -9.05
C ASP A 232 14.47 20.35 -8.82
N SER A 233 14.02 19.70 -9.92
CA SER A 233 13.26 18.47 -9.84
C SER A 233 14.05 17.30 -9.22
N GLY A 234 15.37 17.26 -9.38
CA GLY A 234 16.23 16.25 -8.76
C GLY A 234 16.31 16.44 -7.25
N ALA A 235 16.53 17.68 -6.78
CA ALA A 235 16.55 18.00 -5.35
C ALA A 235 15.19 17.67 -4.69
N VAL A 236 14.07 17.98 -5.35
CA VAL A 236 12.73 17.62 -4.85
C VAL A 236 12.57 16.11 -4.64
N GLY A 237 13.08 15.29 -5.57
CA GLY A 237 13.06 13.83 -5.43
C GLY A 237 13.86 13.35 -4.21
N TRP A 238 15.02 13.91 -3.96
CA TRP A 238 15.82 13.58 -2.77
C TRP A 238 15.18 14.03 -1.46
N ILE A 239 14.58 15.22 -1.42
CA ILE A 239 13.86 15.74 -0.25
C ILE A 239 12.66 14.84 0.08
N TYR A 240 11.90 14.44 -0.95
CA TYR A 240 10.80 13.49 -0.79
C TYR A 240 11.27 12.14 -0.23
N SER A 241 12.38 11.61 -0.75
CA SER A 241 12.97 10.37 -0.26
C SER A 241 13.44 10.47 1.19
N ALA A 242 14.06 11.58 1.56
CA ALA A 242 14.50 11.85 2.93
C ALA A 242 13.32 11.90 3.91
N TYR A 243 12.19 12.49 3.51
CA TYR A 243 10.96 12.52 4.31
C TYR A 243 10.45 11.09 4.61
N GLU A 244 10.37 10.23 3.59
CA GLU A 244 9.93 8.84 3.77
C GLU A 244 10.92 8.01 4.61
N ILE A 245 12.22 8.20 4.42
CA ILE A 245 13.25 7.51 5.23
C ILE A 245 13.15 7.94 6.71
N ALA A 246 12.94 9.20 6.98
CA ALA A 246 12.82 9.72 8.35
C ALA A 246 11.61 9.14 9.10
N ALA A 247 10.57 8.69 8.40
CA ALA A 247 9.41 8.04 9.00
C ALA A 247 9.67 6.58 9.46
N ILE A 248 10.74 5.93 8.96
CA ILE A 248 11.05 4.52 9.27
C ILE A 248 11.28 4.28 10.77
N PRO A 249 12.18 5.02 11.46
CA PRO A 249 12.40 4.84 12.90
C PRO A 249 11.10 5.00 13.71
N GLY A 250 10.30 6.00 13.39
CA GLY A 250 9.01 6.23 14.06
C GLY A 250 8.08 5.03 13.95
N THR A 251 7.93 4.47 12.74
CA THR A 251 7.10 3.29 12.48
C THR A 251 7.55 2.08 13.30
N ILE A 252 8.85 1.81 13.38
CA ILE A 252 9.40 0.67 14.14
C ILE A 252 9.19 0.88 15.63
N ILE A 253 9.53 2.07 16.14
CA ILE A 253 9.39 2.41 17.57
C ILE A 253 7.93 2.31 17.99
N CYS A 254 6.99 2.79 17.18
CA CYS A 254 5.57 2.67 17.43
C CYS A 254 5.13 1.21 17.66
N GLY A 255 5.59 0.28 16.83
CA GLY A 255 5.29 -1.14 16.98
C GLY A 255 5.87 -1.75 18.26
N ILE A 256 7.12 -1.45 18.55
CA ILE A 256 7.81 -1.93 19.76
C ILE A 256 7.09 -1.39 21.02
N VAL A 257 6.83 -0.10 21.06
CA VAL A 257 6.12 0.54 22.19
C VAL A 257 4.73 -0.05 22.37
N SER A 258 4.00 -0.29 21.27
CA SER A 258 2.69 -0.93 21.32
C SER A 258 2.71 -2.30 21.97
N ASP A 259 3.65 -3.15 21.60
CA ASP A 259 3.70 -4.53 22.07
C ASP A 259 4.34 -4.66 23.44
N TYR A 260 5.48 -4.02 23.68
CA TYR A 260 6.26 -4.20 24.91
C TYR A 260 5.86 -3.25 26.05
N VAL A 261 5.58 -1.96 25.75
CA VAL A 261 5.23 -0.98 26.77
C VAL A 261 3.74 -1.06 27.12
N PHE A 262 2.88 -1.01 26.08
CA PHE A 262 1.44 -1.01 26.27
C PHE A 262 0.79 -2.41 26.21
N LYS A 263 1.60 -3.47 26.11
CA LYS A 263 1.12 -4.87 26.12
C LYS A 263 -0.01 -5.13 25.13
N GLY A 264 0.14 -4.58 23.91
CA GLY A 264 -0.84 -4.71 22.82
C GLY A 264 -2.06 -3.78 22.91
N ARG A 265 -2.10 -2.84 23.84
CA ARG A 265 -3.16 -1.81 23.94
C ARG A 265 -2.95 -0.73 22.88
N ARG A 266 -3.30 -1.06 21.65
CA ARG A 266 -2.99 -0.26 20.44
C ARG A 266 -3.62 1.12 20.45
N ALA A 267 -4.82 1.28 21.06
CA ALA A 267 -5.49 2.57 21.15
C ALA A 267 -4.63 3.64 21.85
N ILE A 268 -3.95 3.28 22.95
CA ILE A 268 -3.09 4.22 23.69
C ILE A 268 -1.91 4.65 22.81
N THR A 269 -1.27 3.69 22.15
CA THR A 269 -0.16 3.98 21.23
C THR A 269 -0.58 4.94 20.12
N THR A 270 -1.75 4.71 19.50
CA THR A 270 -2.27 5.55 18.42
C THR A 270 -2.62 6.97 18.89
N MET A 271 -2.97 7.16 20.16
CA MET A 271 -3.24 8.48 20.73
C MET A 271 -1.98 9.30 21.02
N ILE A 272 -0.83 8.64 21.21
CA ILE A 272 0.45 9.29 21.53
C ILE A 272 1.22 9.61 20.25
N TYR A 273 1.09 8.78 19.22
CA TYR A 273 1.74 8.90 17.91
C TYR A 273 0.87 9.67 16.91
#